data_b9f3caae888c901a95c27e415a320d9c
#
_entry.id   b9f3caae888c901a95c27e415a320d9c
#
_cell.length_a   1.000
_cell.length_b   1.000
_cell.length_c   1.000
_cell.angle_alpha   90.00
_cell.angle_beta   90.00
_cell.angle_gamma   90.00
#
_symmetry.space_group_name_H-M   'P 1'
#
loop_
_entity.id
_entity.type
_entity.pdbx_description
1 polymer ?
#
loop_
_entity_poly.entity_id
_entity_poly.type
_entity_poly.pdbx_seq_one_letter_code
_entity_poly.pdbx_strand_id
1 'polypeptide(L)'
;PYAYIGYRAMGDELIAQVPNVDAFCGAVGTAGMIVGVGGVLRDANPATRIVALEPDTSPVLSGGKAGSHRIDGTAAGFVPPQFDRAIVTDVMALPEKEGRQMAQRLAREEGIFAGASTGLNVLAALHLASKLGPGRVVATVACDTGFKYLDGDLYREEKSP
;
A
#
# COMPACT_ATOMS: atom_id res chain seq x y z
N PRO A 1 -7.03 -10.00 -17.75
CA PRO A 1 -6.09 -10.99 -17.18
C PRO A 1 -4.64 -10.50 -17.13
N TYR A 2 -4.29 -9.32 -17.70
CA TYR A 2 -2.89 -8.85 -17.84
C TYR A 2 -2.63 -7.47 -17.26
N ALA A 3 -3.49 -6.95 -16.37
CA ALA A 3 -3.32 -5.62 -15.78
C ALA A 3 -1.99 -5.48 -15.00
N TYR A 4 -1.49 -6.55 -14.40
CA TYR A 4 -0.22 -6.56 -13.69
C TYR A 4 0.99 -6.31 -14.60
N ILE A 5 0.89 -6.58 -15.94
CA ILE A 5 1.99 -6.36 -16.89
C ILE A 5 2.38 -4.89 -16.94
N GLY A 6 1.39 -3.97 -16.93
CA GLY A 6 1.67 -2.53 -16.92
C GLY A 6 2.42 -2.06 -15.67
N TYR A 7 2.27 -2.77 -14.56
CA TYR A 7 2.97 -2.45 -13.30
C TYR A 7 4.39 -3.04 -13.22
N ARG A 8 4.77 -3.95 -14.11
CA ARG A 8 6.15 -4.46 -14.17
C ARG A 8 7.15 -3.36 -14.47
N ALA A 9 6.82 -2.43 -15.38
CA ALA A 9 7.67 -1.28 -15.70
C ALA A 9 8.00 -0.44 -14.45
N MET A 10 7.03 -0.25 -13.53
CA MET A 10 7.29 0.42 -12.24
C MET A 10 8.28 -0.37 -11.38
N GLY A 11 8.21 -1.71 -11.38
CA GLY A 11 9.18 -2.56 -10.70
C GLY A 11 10.59 -2.41 -11.28
N ASP A 12 10.70 -2.39 -12.60
CA ASP A 12 11.97 -2.21 -13.31
C ASP A 12 12.59 -0.82 -13.00
N GLU A 13 11.78 0.24 -13.01
CA GLU A 13 12.21 1.58 -12.63
C GLU A 13 12.66 1.65 -11.16
N LEU A 14 11.93 0.98 -10.26
CA LEU A 14 12.28 0.93 -8.85
C LEU A 14 13.64 0.26 -8.63
N ILE A 15 13.90 -0.88 -9.26
CA ILE A 15 15.19 -1.58 -9.18
C ILE A 15 16.32 -0.72 -9.74
N ALA A 16 16.07 -0.02 -10.85
CA ALA A 16 17.10 0.84 -11.46
C ALA A 16 17.50 2.01 -10.53
N GLN A 17 16.57 2.53 -9.74
CA GLN A 17 16.82 3.64 -8.82
C GLN A 17 17.25 3.16 -7.43
N VAL A 18 16.73 2.03 -6.96
CA VAL A 18 16.95 1.48 -5.62
C VAL A 18 17.20 -0.02 -5.73
N PRO A 19 18.42 -0.46 -6.00
CA PRO A 19 18.72 -1.86 -6.35
C PRO A 19 18.51 -2.88 -5.21
N ASN A 20 18.46 -2.45 -3.96
CA ASN A 20 18.37 -3.32 -2.79
C ASN A 20 17.11 -3.03 -1.98
N VAL A 21 15.95 -3.37 -2.50
CA VAL A 21 14.68 -3.27 -1.77
C VAL A 21 14.48 -4.52 -0.91
N ASP A 22 14.45 -4.38 0.41
CA ASP A 22 14.22 -5.47 1.36
C ASP A 22 12.73 -5.81 1.49
N ALA A 23 11.85 -4.80 1.40
CA ALA A 23 10.42 -5.00 1.41
C ALA A 23 9.70 -3.98 0.51
N PHE A 24 8.64 -4.43 -0.14
CA PHE A 24 7.69 -3.60 -0.86
C PHE A 24 6.29 -3.84 -0.31
N CYS A 25 5.54 -2.78 -0.03
CA CYS A 25 4.17 -2.90 0.45
C CYS A 25 3.21 -2.00 -0.31
N GLY A 26 1.96 -2.42 -0.40
CA GLY A 26 0.93 -1.62 -1.04
C GLY A 26 -0.48 -2.13 -0.80
N ALA A 27 -1.43 -1.19 -0.68
CA ALA A 27 -2.85 -1.47 -0.51
C ALA A 27 -3.42 -2.13 -1.76
N VAL A 28 -4.25 -3.15 -1.55
CA VAL A 28 -4.76 -4.00 -2.62
C VAL A 28 -6.17 -3.58 -3.03
N GLY A 29 -6.28 -3.12 -4.27
CA GLY A 29 -7.54 -3.02 -5.00
C GLY A 29 -7.70 -4.23 -5.93
N THR A 30 -7.24 -4.12 -7.18
CA THR A 30 -7.26 -5.23 -8.16
C THR A 30 -6.11 -6.23 -8.02
N ALA A 31 -5.16 -5.99 -7.15
CA ALA A 31 -3.88 -6.68 -6.97
C ALA A 31 -2.86 -6.49 -8.12
N GLY A 32 -3.20 -5.79 -9.20
CA GLY A 32 -2.30 -5.61 -10.34
C GLY A 32 -0.95 -5.00 -9.96
N MET A 33 -0.96 -3.95 -9.14
CA MET A 33 0.25 -3.25 -8.71
C MET A 33 1.13 -4.15 -7.83
N ILE A 34 0.58 -4.73 -6.76
CA ILE A 34 1.36 -5.54 -5.82
C ILE A 34 1.96 -6.79 -6.48
N VAL A 35 1.24 -7.41 -7.41
CA VAL A 35 1.70 -8.58 -8.16
C VAL A 35 2.71 -8.18 -9.24
N GLY A 36 2.45 -7.12 -9.99
CA GLY A 36 3.34 -6.67 -11.06
C GLY A 36 4.69 -6.19 -10.57
N VAL A 37 4.69 -5.26 -9.61
CA VAL A 37 5.92 -4.76 -8.98
C VAL A 37 6.61 -5.85 -8.17
N GLY A 38 5.83 -6.57 -7.34
CA GLY A 38 6.35 -7.63 -6.49
C GLY A 38 7.01 -8.76 -7.27
N GLY A 39 6.46 -9.13 -8.43
CA GLY A 39 7.06 -10.12 -9.32
C GLY A 39 8.45 -9.71 -9.79
N VAL A 40 8.60 -8.47 -10.27
CA VAL A 40 9.90 -7.95 -10.72
C VAL A 40 10.90 -7.90 -9.57
N LEU A 41 10.49 -7.40 -8.41
CA LEU A 41 11.38 -7.31 -7.25
C LEU A 41 11.86 -8.69 -6.80
N ARG A 42 10.99 -9.70 -6.81
CA ARG A 42 11.36 -11.07 -6.42
C ARG A 42 12.13 -11.83 -7.50
N ASP A 43 11.91 -11.52 -8.78
CA ASP A 43 12.76 -12.01 -9.86
C ASP A 43 14.22 -11.53 -9.66
N ALA A 44 14.40 -10.27 -9.23
CA ALA A 44 15.73 -9.69 -8.95
C ALA A 44 16.31 -10.16 -7.61
N ASN A 45 15.50 -10.25 -6.57
CA ASN A 45 15.90 -10.73 -5.25
C ASN A 45 14.76 -11.55 -4.60
N PRO A 46 14.85 -12.88 -4.61
CA PRO A 46 13.81 -13.75 -4.02
C PRO A 46 13.56 -13.53 -2.52
N ALA A 47 14.50 -12.90 -1.80
CA ALA A 47 14.35 -12.57 -0.38
C ALA A 47 13.51 -11.30 -0.14
N THR A 48 13.22 -10.49 -1.16
CA THR A 48 12.38 -9.29 -1.01
C THR A 48 10.99 -9.68 -0.51
N ARG A 49 10.56 -9.06 0.58
CA ARG A 49 9.23 -9.24 1.13
C ARG A 49 8.22 -8.41 0.36
N ILE A 50 7.14 -9.05 -0.08
CA ILE A 50 6.03 -8.39 -0.76
C ILE A 50 4.81 -8.45 0.14
N VAL A 51 4.41 -7.30 0.70
CA VAL A 51 3.37 -7.21 1.71
C VAL A 51 2.12 -6.53 1.15
N ALA A 52 1.05 -7.31 1.01
CA ALA A 52 -0.25 -6.81 0.62
C ALA A 52 -0.95 -6.16 1.82
N LEU A 53 -1.57 -5.01 1.60
CA LEU A 53 -2.22 -4.25 2.67
C LEU A 53 -3.72 -4.18 2.46
N GLU A 54 -4.45 -4.19 3.56
CA GLU A 54 -5.89 -3.98 3.60
C GLU A 54 -6.28 -3.20 4.87
N PRO A 55 -7.41 -2.46 4.88
CA PRO A 55 -7.92 -1.88 6.11
C PRO A 55 -8.45 -2.98 7.04
N ASP A 56 -8.25 -2.81 8.34
CA ASP A 56 -8.73 -3.73 9.38
C ASP A 56 -10.26 -3.85 9.43
N THR A 57 -10.95 -2.83 8.92
CA THR A 57 -12.41 -2.80 8.78
C THR A 57 -12.94 -3.70 7.65
N SER A 58 -12.06 -4.17 6.72
CA SER A 58 -12.41 -5.08 5.62
C SER A 58 -11.26 -6.06 5.30
N PRO A 59 -10.85 -6.94 6.24
CA PRO A 59 -9.62 -7.73 6.17
C PRO A 59 -9.82 -9.05 5.39
N VAL A 60 -10.29 -8.98 4.15
CA VAL A 60 -10.68 -10.14 3.33
C VAL A 60 -9.47 -10.98 2.88
N LEU A 61 -8.34 -10.34 2.59
CA LEU A 61 -7.11 -11.04 2.19
C LEU A 61 -6.52 -11.87 3.34
N SER A 62 -6.72 -11.40 4.58
CA SER A 62 -6.35 -12.11 5.81
C SER A 62 -7.37 -13.17 6.24
N GLY A 63 -8.44 -13.39 5.48
CA GLY A 63 -9.48 -14.38 5.77
C GLY A 63 -10.62 -13.86 6.65
N GLY A 64 -10.69 -12.56 6.92
CA GLY A 64 -11.80 -11.92 7.61
C GLY A 64 -12.98 -11.64 6.70
N LYS A 65 -13.96 -10.92 7.23
CA LYS A 65 -15.18 -10.55 6.49
C LYS A 65 -15.02 -9.18 5.84
N ALA A 66 -15.65 -9.01 4.67
CA ALA A 66 -15.80 -7.70 4.05
C ALA A 66 -16.59 -6.76 4.95
N GLY A 67 -16.13 -5.53 5.06
CA GLY A 67 -16.77 -4.47 5.83
C GLY A 67 -16.71 -3.13 5.12
N SER A 68 -17.42 -2.14 5.65
CA SER A 68 -17.37 -0.77 5.14
C SER A 68 -16.08 -0.10 5.56
N HIS A 69 -15.44 0.63 4.65
CA HIS A 69 -14.22 1.40 4.90
C HIS A 69 -14.17 2.66 4.01
N ARG A 70 -13.24 3.57 4.31
CA ARG A 70 -13.03 4.84 3.60
C ARG A 70 -11.60 4.97 3.04
N ILE A 71 -11.01 3.84 2.65
CA ILE A 71 -9.74 3.80 1.90
C ILE A 71 -10.08 3.50 0.43
N ASP A 72 -10.37 4.55 -0.33
CA ASP A 72 -10.83 4.43 -1.71
C ASP A 72 -9.85 3.64 -2.59
N GLY A 73 -10.40 2.88 -3.53
CA GLY A 73 -9.62 2.09 -4.49
C GLY A 73 -9.03 0.78 -3.95
N THR A 74 -9.36 0.40 -2.71
CA THR A 74 -8.82 -0.81 -2.06
C THR A 74 -9.95 -1.71 -1.54
N ALA A 75 -9.60 -2.93 -1.08
CA ALA A 75 -10.45 -3.85 -0.32
C ALA A 75 -11.88 -3.99 -0.86
N ALA A 76 -12.01 -4.41 -2.11
CA ALA A 76 -13.28 -4.50 -2.85
C ALA A 76 -14.30 -5.53 -2.27
N GLY A 77 -14.04 -6.11 -1.11
CA GLY A 77 -14.92 -7.07 -0.44
C GLY A 77 -14.73 -8.53 -0.88
N PHE A 78 -13.79 -8.80 -1.76
CA PHE A 78 -13.42 -10.14 -2.21
C PHE A 78 -11.92 -10.21 -2.49
N VAL A 79 -11.36 -11.43 -2.55
CA VAL A 79 -9.96 -11.64 -2.97
C VAL A 79 -9.89 -11.46 -4.48
N PRO A 80 -9.11 -10.47 -4.99
CA PRO A 80 -9.05 -10.21 -6.43
C PRO A 80 -8.50 -11.43 -7.19
N PRO A 81 -9.03 -11.75 -8.39
CA PRO A 81 -8.55 -12.89 -9.17
C PRO A 81 -7.07 -12.85 -9.56
N GLN A 82 -6.47 -11.65 -9.58
CA GLN A 82 -5.05 -11.44 -9.87
C GLN A 82 -4.15 -11.56 -8.64
N PHE A 83 -4.73 -11.73 -7.44
CA PHE A 83 -3.96 -11.85 -6.21
C PHE A 83 -3.20 -13.16 -6.20
N ASP A 84 -1.87 -13.09 -6.26
CA ASP A 84 -0.98 -14.25 -6.34
C ASP A 84 -0.19 -14.43 -5.05
N ARG A 85 -0.51 -15.50 -4.31
CA ARG A 85 0.18 -15.88 -3.07
C ARG A 85 1.58 -16.44 -3.28
N ALA A 86 1.98 -16.76 -4.50
CA ALA A 86 3.36 -17.12 -4.80
C ALA A 86 4.28 -15.88 -4.82
N ILE A 87 3.72 -14.71 -5.13
CA ILE A 87 4.44 -13.42 -5.14
C ILE A 87 4.30 -12.71 -3.80
N VAL A 88 3.08 -12.61 -3.28
CA VAL A 88 2.79 -11.93 -2.00
C VAL A 88 3.22 -12.80 -0.83
N THR A 89 4.21 -12.34 -0.06
CA THR A 89 4.76 -13.08 1.07
C THR A 89 3.94 -12.94 2.35
N ASP A 90 3.32 -11.78 2.55
CA ASP A 90 2.57 -11.45 3.75
C ASP A 90 1.34 -10.59 3.42
N VAL A 91 0.34 -10.64 4.29
CA VAL A 91 -0.80 -9.71 4.29
C VAL A 91 -0.82 -8.98 5.64
N MET A 92 -1.03 -7.67 5.59
CA MET A 92 -1.12 -6.84 6.79
C MET A 92 -2.43 -6.06 6.78
N ALA A 93 -3.29 -6.34 7.75
CA ALA A 93 -4.46 -5.53 8.05
C ALA A 93 -4.05 -4.39 8.99
N LEU A 94 -4.41 -3.15 8.64
CA LEU A 94 -4.01 -1.94 9.37
C LEU A 94 -5.21 -1.10 9.74
N PRO A 95 -5.15 -0.38 10.90
CA PRO A 95 -6.22 0.49 11.32
C PRO A 95 -6.51 1.57 10.27
N GLU A 96 -7.73 1.56 9.73
CA GLU A 96 -8.18 2.54 8.74
C GLU A 96 -7.96 3.97 9.21
N LYS A 97 -8.32 4.26 10.47
CA LYS A 97 -8.19 5.58 11.05
C LYS A 97 -6.73 6.08 11.03
N GLU A 98 -5.79 5.22 11.39
CA GLU A 98 -4.36 5.57 11.40
C GLU A 98 -3.82 5.80 9.99
N GLY A 99 -4.25 4.99 9.01
CA GLY A 99 -3.92 5.20 7.60
C GLY A 99 -4.39 6.57 7.10
N ARG A 100 -5.62 6.96 7.41
CA ARG A 100 -6.16 8.29 7.04
C ARG A 100 -5.41 9.43 7.74
N GLN A 101 -5.10 9.29 9.02
CA GLN A 101 -4.29 10.25 9.76
C GLN A 101 -2.87 10.37 9.19
N MET A 102 -2.29 9.26 8.75
CA MET A 102 -0.98 9.26 8.09
C MET A 102 -1.00 10.06 6.77
N ALA A 103 -2.07 9.98 5.96
CA ALA A 103 -2.20 10.82 4.77
C ALA A 103 -2.20 12.31 5.12
N GLN A 104 -2.89 12.71 6.20
CA GLN A 104 -2.89 14.10 6.69
C GLN A 104 -1.50 14.53 7.17
N ARG A 105 -0.78 13.65 7.88
CA ARG A 105 0.58 13.91 8.34
C ARG A 105 1.54 14.10 7.17
N LEU A 106 1.50 13.22 6.18
CA LEU A 106 2.30 13.34 4.97
C LEU A 106 2.13 14.68 4.27
N ALA A 107 0.89 15.16 4.18
CA ALA A 107 0.62 16.47 3.59
C ALA A 107 1.22 17.63 4.40
N ARG A 108 1.14 17.58 5.74
CA ARG A 108 1.60 18.67 6.63
C ARG A 108 3.09 18.63 6.89
N GLU A 109 3.66 17.44 7.07
CA GLU A 109 5.04 17.26 7.54
C GLU A 109 6.03 17.09 6.36
N GLU A 110 5.58 16.44 5.26
CA GLU A 110 6.45 16.07 4.15
C GLU A 110 6.05 16.76 2.81
N GLY A 111 4.95 17.49 2.78
CA GLY A 111 4.43 18.10 1.55
C GLY A 111 3.87 17.08 0.53
N ILE A 112 3.65 15.84 0.95
CA ILE A 112 3.09 14.78 0.09
C ILE A 112 1.57 14.78 0.21
N PHE A 113 0.91 15.49 -0.70
CA PHE A 113 -0.54 15.60 -0.74
C PHE A 113 -1.16 14.46 -1.56
N ALA A 114 -1.59 13.39 -0.87
CA ALA A 114 -2.01 12.12 -1.48
C ALA A 114 -3.28 11.55 -0.84
N GLY A 115 -3.84 10.49 -1.41
CA GLY A 115 -5.06 9.85 -0.90
C GLY A 115 -4.85 8.97 0.32
N ALA A 116 -5.97 8.48 0.88
CA ALA A 116 -5.98 7.64 2.08
C ALA A 116 -5.21 6.32 1.91
N SER A 117 -5.21 5.73 0.70
CA SER A 117 -4.43 4.52 0.42
C SER A 117 -2.92 4.76 0.52
N THR A 118 -2.43 5.95 0.14
CA THR A 118 -1.04 6.33 0.36
C THR A 118 -0.71 6.40 1.85
N GLY A 119 -1.60 6.95 2.66
CA GLY A 119 -1.42 6.97 4.11
C GLY A 119 -1.33 5.56 4.70
N LEU A 120 -2.19 4.64 4.27
CA LEU A 120 -2.13 3.24 4.69
C LEU A 120 -0.81 2.58 4.26
N ASN A 121 -0.35 2.87 3.04
CA ASN A 121 0.91 2.38 2.50
C ASN A 121 2.11 2.83 3.34
N VAL A 122 2.18 4.13 3.66
CA VAL A 122 3.29 4.68 4.46
C VAL A 122 3.24 4.19 5.90
N LEU A 123 2.05 4.06 6.50
CA LEU A 123 1.89 3.46 7.83
C LEU A 123 2.51 2.05 7.87
N ALA A 124 2.20 1.22 6.88
CA ALA A 124 2.78 -0.13 6.75
C ALA A 124 4.29 -0.08 6.54
N ALA A 125 4.76 0.81 5.65
CA ALA A 125 6.19 0.93 5.36
C ALA A 125 6.99 1.30 6.62
N LEU A 126 6.48 2.19 7.46
CA LEU A 126 7.10 2.55 8.74
C LEU A 126 7.12 1.36 9.73
N HIS A 127 6.03 0.59 9.80
CA HIS A 127 6.00 -0.64 10.61
C HIS A 127 7.01 -1.68 10.13
N LEU A 128 7.13 -1.86 8.81
CA LEU A 128 8.10 -2.78 8.22
C LEU A 128 9.55 -2.32 8.45
N ALA A 129 9.82 -1.04 8.23
CA ALA A 129 11.14 -0.45 8.45
C ALA A 129 11.59 -0.60 9.91
N SER A 130 10.68 -0.33 10.86
CA SER A 130 10.94 -0.54 12.29
C SER A 130 11.28 -1.99 12.64
N LYS A 131 10.59 -2.97 12.01
CA LYS A 131 10.82 -4.40 12.24
C LYS A 131 12.09 -4.92 11.58
N LEU A 132 12.43 -4.38 10.40
CA LEU A 132 13.62 -4.80 9.66
C LEU A 132 14.91 -4.20 10.24
N GLY A 133 14.80 -3.03 10.86
CA GLY A 133 15.92 -2.35 11.50
C GLY A 133 16.76 -1.47 10.57
N PRO A 134 17.83 -0.85 11.11
CA PRO A 134 18.66 0.08 10.38
C PRO A 134 19.34 -0.52 9.14
N GLY A 135 19.51 0.30 8.10
CA GLY A 135 20.16 -0.08 6.85
C GLY A 135 19.29 -0.90 5.90
N ARG A 136 18.01 -1.11 6.23
CA ARG A 136 17.05 -1.79 5.37
C ARG A 136 16.22 -0.80 4.57
N VAL A 137 15.85 -1.21 3.37
CA VAL A 137 15.07 -0.41 2.42
C VAL A 137 13.67 -0.97 2.29
N VAL A 138 12.69 -0.14 2.62
CA VAL A 138 11.27 -0.42 2.41
C VAL A 138 10.72 0.56 1.38
N ALA A 139 10.17 0.04 0.29
CA ALA A 139 9.54 0.83 -0.74
C ALA A 139 8.01 0.70 -0.70
N THR A 140 7.33 1.77 -1.06
CA THR A 140 5.87 1.80 -1.22
C THR A 140 5.46 2.84 -2.28
N VAL A 141 4.15 3.00 -2.51
CA VAL A 141 3.63 3.84 -3.59
C VAL A 141 2.71 4.94 -3.05
N ALA A 142 2.91 6.18 -3.51
CA ALA A 142 1.92 7.23 -3.43
C ALA A 142 0.96 7.08 -4.63
N CYS A 143 -0.26 6.57 -4.38
CA CYS A 143 -1.14 6.07 -5.44
C CYS A 143 -1.83 7.18 -6.22
N ASP A 144 -2.34 8.19 -5.54
CA ASP A 144 -3.11 9.27 -6.14
C ASP A 144 -2.96 10.60 -5.38
N THR A 145 -3.39 11.67 -6.03
CA THR A 145 -3.31 13.01 -5.47
C THR A 145 -4.41 13.29 -4.44
N GLY A 146 -4.07 14.02 -3.38
CA GLY A 146 -5.01 14.51 -2.37
C GLY A 146 -6.09 15.45 -2.93
N PHE A 147 -5.90 16.03 -4.13
CA PHE A 147 -6.90 16.88 -4.78
C PHE A 147 -8.24 16.16 -5.02
N LYS A 148 -8.24 14.85 -5.19
CA LYS A 148 -9.47 14.04 -5.31
C LYS A 148 -10.34 14.04 -4.05
N TYR A 149 -9.79 14.42 -2.91
CA TYR A 149 -10.40 14.30 -1.59
C TYR A 149 -10.74 15.65 -0.94
N LEU A 150 -10.64 16.75 -1.69
CA LEU A 150 -10.93 18.11 -1.16
C LEU A 150 -12.39 18.27 -0.72
N ASP A 151 -13.33 17.69 -1.46
CA ASP A 151 -14.76 17.74 -1.12
C ASP A 151 -15.17 16.69 -0.07
N GLY A 152 -14.26 15.74 0.25
CA GLY A 152 -14.46 14.68 1.23
C GLY A 152 -14.12 15.09 2.66
N ASP A 153 -14.01 14.08 3.52
CA ASP A 153 -13.68 14.25 4.94
C ASP A 153 -12.20 13.96 5.27
N LEU A 154 -11.41 13.48 4.29
CA LEU A 154 -10.02 13.08 4.53
C LEU A 154 -9.15 14.22 5.06
N TYR A 155 -9.32 15.43 4.53
CA TYR A 155 -8.54 16.61 4.87
C TYR A 155 -9.34 17.69 5.61
N ARG A 156 -10.58 17.41 6.00
CA ARG A 156 -11.32 18.31 6.89
C ARG A 156 -10.74 18.24 8.29
N GLU A 157 -10.54 19.38 8.90
CA GLU A 157 -10.23 19.45 10.34
C GLU A 157 -11.41 18.85 11.12
N GLU A 158 -11.12 17.87 11.98
CA GLU A 158 -12.08 17.49 13.01
C GLU A 158 -12.30 18.74 13.88
N LYS A 159 -13.49 19.32 13.82
CA LYS A 159 -13.85 20.39 14.76
C LYS A 159 -13.73 19.78 16.14
N SER A 160 -12.74 20.26 16.90
CA SER A 160 -12.65 19.93 18.34
C SER A 160 -13.97 20.27 19.00
N PRO A 161 -14.51 19.37 19.85
CA PRO A 161 -15.74 19.61 20.57
C PRO A 161 -15.63 20.83 21.51
#